data_a21f1cb77f28b35f5e255d2c4fec1b8c
#
_entry.id   a21f1cb77f28b35f5e255d2c4fec1b8c
#
_cell.length_a   1.000
_cell.length_b   1.000
_cell.length_c   1.000
_cell.angle_alpha   90.00
_cell.angle_beta   90.00
_cell.angle_gamma   90.00
#
_symmetry.space_group_name_H-M   'P 1'
#
loop_
_entity.id
_entity.type
_entity.pdbx_description
1 polymer ?
#
loop_
_entity_poly.entity_id
_entity_poly.type
_entity_poly.pdbx_seq_one_letter_code
_entity_poly.pdbx_strand_id
1 'polypeptide(L)'
;MKNIKIFLVPSSDAVECDMTGVRDFFRQLNEMYFDSGINFSILNANEMTENELNEHVADSDLSFFLFFEDVSDYMRSCFDIFFESFKKTDKPKIVTYFKYTESPNDMTEAVREFSQMLGNELRHYYNNYNSIDTLKLGILMQIKVMRLDASQITISDDGMICLNGQPVADTSKIPMFEFNDRLNELKSRYDELTKEWGRLRTLRMDDPNNDELYFEFSRVATERDDTKKALREFEDLLLRTSEELAAKKGEMSPRQAEAYRLLEMGDVDGACEILPLDELFDDISHNELLADNAIDRLETNVEELATRITALNMKGLNKDIVAEIRRIYEKIYDLCRNKHIGWSKLYDYAAFLYNQNDYANAIEVAENLRWYYSAPGRKVDEYDLGRLYNLLGMLYHLQNRSEKAEKYYLAAIGIYERLAKKNADAYEPALAASYNNVGAFYDDQNQPDKVEKYYLAAIEIYERLVKENAAAYEPELAGSYNNAGVFYDDQDQPEKAEKYYLAAIEIRERLVEKNADAYEPDLATSYNNAGNFYKKQGQPKKAEKYYLDAIEICFVF
;
A
#
# COMPACT_ATOMS: atom_id res chain seq x y z
N MET A 1 0.66 -18.62 20.49
CA MET A 1 -0.40 -17.72 20.02
C MET A 1 -0.09 -16.34 20.55
N LYS A 2 0.13 -15.37 19.64
CA LYS A 2 0.40 -13.96 20.02
C LYS A 2 -0.94 -13.32 20.36
N ASN A 3 -1.10 -12.78 21.56
CA ASN A 3 -2.34 -12.13 21.97
C ASN A 3 -2.17 -10.62 21.90
N ILE A 4 -2.97 -9.95 21.09
CA ILE A 4 -3.03 -8.50 20.94
C ILE A 4 -4.18 -7.99 21.79
N LYS A 5 -3.85 -7.21 22.81
CA LYS A 5 -4.84 -6.66 23.73
C LYS A 5 -5.33 -5.31 23.25
N ILE A 6 -6.63 -5.19 23.06
CA ILE A 6 -7.28 -4.00 22.52
C ILE A 6 -8.33 -3.49 23.48
N PHE A 7 -8.27 -2.21 23.83
CA PHE A 7 -9.32 -1.54 24.55
C PHE A 7 -10.31 -0.89 23.59
N LEU A 8 -11.60 -1.11 23.82
CA LEU A 8 -12.68 -0.29 23.27
C LEU A 8 -13.20 0.63 24.36
N VAL A 9 -13.19 1.92 24.07
CA VAL A 9 -13.67 2.98 24.99
C VAL A 9 -14.74 3.78 24.26
N PRO A 10 -15.99 3.26 24.19
CA PRO A 10 -17.10 3.95 23.53
C PRO A 10 -17.72 4.99 24.47
N SER A 11 -18.20 6.13 23.91
CA SER A 11 -19.07 7.04 24.64
C SER A 11 -20.38 6.36 25.07
N SER A 12 -21.04 6.90 26.09
CA SER A 12 -22.27 6.31 26.66
C SER A 12 -23.44 6.25 25.68
N ASP A 13 -23.42 7.11 24.68
CA ASP A 13 -24.38 7.26 23.58
C ASP A 13 -23.92 6.57 22.29
N ALA A 14 -22.77 5.87 22.32
CA ALA A 14 -22.28 5.13 21.16
C ALA A 14 -23.36 4.16 20.65
N VAL A 15 -23.68 4.30 19.38
CA VAL A 15 -24.76 3.55 18.75
C VAL A 15 -24.50 2.04 18.89
N GLU A 16 -25.44 1.31 19.46
CA GLU A 16 -25.31 -0.14 19.74
C GLU A 16 -24.95 -0.93 18.48
N CYS A 17 -25.43 -0.48 17.31
CA CYS A 17 -25.09 -1.11 16.02
C CYS A 17 -23.61 -0.96 15.66
N ASP A 18 -22.95 0.18 15.93
CA ASP A 18 -21.53 0.37 15.66
C ASP A 18 -20.69 -0.52 16.59
N MET A 19 -21.06 -0.59 17.86
CA MET A 19 -20.37 -1.45 18.82
C MET A 19 -20.52 -2.93 18.48
N THR A 20 -21.71 -3.35 18.03
CA THR A 20 -21.96 -4.70 17.53
C THR A 20 -21.12 -4.97 16.28
N GLY A 21 -21.12 -4.04 15.34
CA GLY A 21 -20.31 -4.13 14.11
C GLY A 21 -18.82 -4.24 14.39
N VAL A 22 -18.28 -3.49 15.35
CA VAL A 22 -16.86 -3.58 15.76
C VAL A 22 -16.56 -4.93 16.41
N ARG A 23 -17.42 -5.43 17.30
CA ARG A 23 -17.24 -6.74 17.94
C ARG A 23 -17.30 -7.88 16.94
N ASP A 24 -18.25 -7.81 15.99
CA ASP A 24 -18.36 -8.81 14.92
C ASP A 24 -17.15 -8.79 14.00
N PHE A 25 -16.65 -7.59 13.70
CA PHE A 25 -15.43 -7.45 12.90
C PHE A 25 -14.20 -8.07 13.60
N PHE A 26 -14.00 -7.84 14.90
CA PHE A 26 -12.91 -8.49 15.62
C PHE A 26 -13.08 -10.02 15.72
N ARG A 27 -14.33 -10.52 15.77
CA ARG A 27 -14.58 -11.97 15.67
C ARG A 27 -14.14 -12.50 14.32
N GLN A 28 -14.50 -11.81 13.24
CA GLN A 28 -14.07 -12.14 11.88
C GLN A 28 -12.53 -12.09 11.75
N LEU A 29 -11.88 -11.06 12.30
CA LEU A 29 -10.41 -10.98 12.34
C LEU A 29 -9.79 -12.16 13.09
N ASN A 30 -10.33 -12.57 14.24
CA ASN A 30 -9.83 -13.72 14.98
C ASN A 30 -9.96 -15.04 14.20
N GLU A 31 -11.01 -15.19 13.39
CA GLU A 31 -11.16 -16.34 12.49
C GLU A 31 -10.10 -16.30 11.37
N MET A 32 -9.88 -15.13 10.76
CA MET A 32 -8.90 -14.96 9.67
C MET A 32 -7.44 -15.12 10.12
N TYR A 33 -7.13 -14.72 11.35
CA TYR A 33 -5.77 -14.77 11.90
C TYR A 33 -5.50 -16.02 12.74
N PHE A 34 -6.46 -16.94 12.83
CA PHE A 34 -6.34 -18.15 13.65
C PHE A 34 -5.14 -19.01 13.26
N ASP A 35 -4.96 -19.25 11.97
CA ASP A 35 -3.86 -20.07 11.43
C ASP A 35 -2.50 -19.38 11.57
N SER A 36 -2.46 -18.04 11.56
CA SER A 36 -1.27 -17.22 11.83
C SER A 36 -0.89 -17.19 13.33
N GLY A 37 -1.66 -17.84 14.19
CA GLY A 37 -1.41 -17.88 15.62
C GLY A 37 -1.57 -16.53 16.34
N ILE A 38 -2.34 -15.60 15.78
CA ILE A 38 -2.66 -14.29 16.33
C ILE A 38 -4.08 -14.31 16.88
N ASN A 39 -4.29 -13.67 18.02
CA ASN A 39 -5.60 -13.51 18.64
C ASN A 39 -5.78 -12.09 19.16
N PHE A 40 -6.91 -11.47 18.85
CA PHE A 40 -7.29 -10.14 19.35
C PHE A 40 -8.21 -10.27 20.53
N SER A 41 -7.74 -9.87 21.72
CA SER A 41 -8.53 -9.83 22.95
C SER A 41 -9.08 -8.44 23.16
N ILE A 42 -10.41 -8.30 23.15
CA ILE A 42 -11.09 -7.03 23.33
C ILE A 42 -11.45 -6.86 24.80
N LEU A 43 -11.11 -5.71 25.36
CA LEU A 43 -11.50 -5.22 26.67
C LEU A 43 -12.39 -3.99 26.51
N ASN A 44 -13.52 -3.96 27.19
CA ASN A 44 -14.43 -2.82 27.17
C ASN A 44 -14.22 -1.98 28.44
N ALA A 45 -13.75 -0.75 28.29
CA ALA A 45 -13.48 0.12 29.42
C ALA A 45 -14.74 0.41 30.25
N ASN A 46 -15.91 0.50 29.62
CA ASN A 46 -17.19 0.77 30.32
C ASN A 46 -17.65 -0.36 31.24
N GLU A 47 -17.03 -1.55 31.16
CA GLU A 47 -17.32 -2.70 32.00
C GLU A 47 -16.33 -2.83 33.16
N MET A 48 -15.42 -1.87 33.35
CA MET A 48 -14.33 -1.90 34.33
C MET A 48 -14.41 -0.78 35.34
N THR A 49 -13.90 -1.04 36.53
CA THR A 49 -13.61 -0.01 37.52
C THR A 49 -12.31 0.71 37.18
N GLU A 50 -12.11 1.91 37.71
CA GLU A 50 -10.88 2.70 37.49
C GLU A 50 -9.61 1.95 37.91
N ASN A 51 -9.66 1.15 38.98
CA ASN A 51 -8.54 0.32 39.42
C ASN A 51 -8.19 -0.80 38.42
N GLU A 52 -9.21 -1.51 37.92
CA GLU A 52 -9.05 -2.53 36.88
C GLU A 52 -8.53 -1.92 35.57
N LEU A 53 -9.01 -0.72 35.21
CA LEU A 53 -8.54 0.00 34.06
C LEU A 53 -7.04 0.30 34.16
N ASN A 54 -6.60 0.87 35.31
CA ASN A 54 -5.19 1.19 35.55
C ASN A 54 -4.26 -0.05 35.50
N GLU A 55 -4.75 -1.22 35.95
CA GLU A 55 -3.98 -2.47 35.91
C GLU A 55 -3.77 -3.00 34.50
N HIS A 56 -4.74 -2.79 33.60
CA HIS A 56 -4.72 -3.37 32.25
C HIS A 56 -4.19 -2.44 31.16
N VAL A 57 -4.23 -1.11 31.38
CA VAL A 57 -3.86 -0.11 30.35
C VAL A 57 -2.42 -0.29 29.90
N ALA A 58 -1.45 -0.44 30.82
CA ALA A 58 -0.03 -0.57 30.50
C ALA A 58 0.31 -1.85 29.70
N ASP A 59 -0.52 -2.90 29.84
CA ASP A 59 -0.35 -4.20 29.19
C ASP A 59 -1.09 -4.28 27.83
N SER A 60 -1.82 -3.24 27.44
CA SER A 60 -2.56 -3.22 26.18
C SER A 60 -1.70 -2.69 25.03
N ASP A 61 -2.03 -3.12 23.82
CA ASP A 61 -1.30 -2.77 22.61
C ASP A 61 -1.96 -1.59 21.88
N LEU A 62 -3.30 -1.59 21.81
CA LEU A 62 -4.11 -0.57 21.14
C LEU A 62 -5.27 -0.15 22.03
N SER A 63 -5.72 1.09 21.89
CA SER A 63 -6.98 1.56 22.43
C SER A 63 -7.73 2.39 21.40
N PHE A 64 -9.02 2.10 21.22
CA PHE A 64 -9.93 2.81 20.33
C PHE A 64 -10.95 3.58 21.14
N PHE A 65 -10.85 4.91 21.11
CA PHE A 65 -11.82 5.82 21.69
C PHE A 65 -12.85 6.18 20.62
N LEU A 66 -14.13 5.92 20.90
CA LEU A 66 -15.23 6.13 19.95
C LEU A 66 -16.22 7.14 20.56
N PHE A 67 -16.23 8.34 20.01
CA PHE A 67 -17.10 9.43 20.43
C PHE A 67 -18.23 9.63 19.40
N PHE A 68 -19.45 9.88 19.91
CA PHE A 68 -20.60 10.16 19.06
C PHE A 68 -21.18 11.55 19.38
N GLU A 69 -22.13 11.67 20.32
CA GLU A 69 -22.79 12.94 20.65
C GLU A 69 -22.30 13.55 21.96
N ASP A 70 -21.71 12.73 22.85
CA ASP A 70 -21.31 13.14 24.18
C ASP A 70 -19.86 12.79 24.53
N VAL A 71 -19.28 13.64 25.37
CA VAL A 71 -17.95 13.45 25.97
C VAL A 71 -18.12 13.55 27.49
N SER A 72 -18.51 12.45 28.10
CA SER A 72 -18.74 12.40 29.56
C SER A 72 -17.42 12.58 30.34
N ASP A 73 -17.55 13.01 31.63
CA ASP A 73 -16.39 13.12 32.53
C ASP A 73 -15.65 11.79 32.69
N TYR A 74 -16.37 10.67 32.64
CA TYR A 74 -15.76 9.32 32.63
C TYR A 74 -14.86 9.09 31.41
N MET A 75 -15.33 9.46 30.21
CA MET A 75 -14.56 9.32 28.98
C MET A 75 -13.29 10.18 29.00
N ARG A 76 -13.39 11.41 29.53
CA ARG A 76 -12.23 12.29 29.71
C ARG A 76 -11.23 11.67 30.68
N SER A 77 -11.71 11.18 31.83
CA SER A 77 -10.85 10.49 32.81
C SER A 77 -10.19 9.25 32.23
N CYS A 78 -10.93 8.42 31.48
CA CYS A 78 -10.34 7.28 30.75
C CYS A 78 -9.26 7.75 29.78
N PHE A 79 -9.52 8.76 28.96
CA PHE A 79 -8.54 9.27 27.99
C PHE A 79 -7.26 9.73 28.71
N ASP A 80 -7.38 10.46 29.79
CA ASP A 80 -6.24 10.94 30.58
C ASP A 80 -5.38 9.79 31.13
N ILE A 81 -6.01 8.73 31.64
CA ILE A 81 -5.33 7.52 32.13
C ILE A 81 -4.52 6.87 31.00
N PHE A 82 -5.14 6.67 29.84
CA PHE A 82 -4.47 6.07 28.68
C PHE A 82 -3.36 6.95 28.15
N PHE A 83 -3.58 8.25 28.07
CA PHE A 83 -2.61 9.21 27.57
C PHE A 83 -1.39 9.33 28.48
N GLU A 84 -1.58 9.34 29.79
CA GLU A 84 -0.49 9.29 30.78
C GLU A 84 0.31 7.97 30.73
N SER A 85 -0.36 6.83 30.49
CA SER A 85 0.32 5.56 30.26
C SER A 85 1.16 5.61 28.99
N PHE A 86 0.59 6.10 27.89
CA PHE A 86 1.28 6.24 26.61
C PHE A 86 2.54 7.12 26.73
N LYS A 87 2.44 8.28 27.39
CA LYS A 87 3.60 9.17 27.62
C LYS A 87 4.74 8.47 28.38
N LYS A 88 4.40 7.55 29.27
CA LYS A 88 5.40 6.87 30.12
C LYS A 88 6.02 5.62 29.47
N THR A 89 5.22 4.89 28.71
CA THR A 89 5.56 3.54 28.24
C THR A 89 5.50 3.34 26.73
N ASP A 90 5.07 4.35 25.97
CA ASP A 90 4.71 4.28 24.53
C ASP A 90 3.59 3.24 24.26
N LYS A 91 2.79 2.92 25.29
CA LYS A 91 1.65 1.99 25.21
C LYS A 91 0.48 2.42 26.11
N PRO A 92 -0.75 2.05 25.72
CA PRO A 92 -1.16 1.58 24.40
C PRO A 92 -1.08 2.67 23.33
N LYS A 93 -1.01 2.29 22.05
CA LYS A 93 -1.25 3.28 20.99
C LYS A 93 -2.72 3.71 21.07
N ILE A 94 -2.95 5.02 21.17
CA ILE A 94 -4.30 5.60 21.31
C ILE A 94 -4.78 6.03 19.94
N VAL A 95 -5.97 5.56 19.54
CA VAL A 95 -6.66 5.92 18.31
C VAL A 95 -8.04 6.47 18.66
N THR A 96 -8.31 7.67 18.24
CA THR A 96 -9.55 8.37 18.56
C THR A 96 -10.38 8.58 17.31
N TYR A 97 -11.67 8.25 17.39
CA TYR A 97 -12.64 8.40 16.33
C TYR A 97 -13.84 9.24 16.80
N PHE A 98 -14.21 10.21 16.00
CA PHE A 98 -15.42 10.99 16.18
C PHE A 98 -16.43 10.65 15.08
N LYS A 99 -17.65 10.28 15.48
CA LYS A 99 -18.73 9.99 14.55
C LYS A 99 -19.42 11.27 14.13
N TYR A 100 -19.75 11.36 12.84
CA TYR A 100 -20.61 12.38 12.26
C TYR A 100 -21.71 11.72 11.41
N THR A 101 -22.79 12.42 11.13
CA THR A 101 -23.92 11.91 10.35
C THR A 101 -23.81 12.29 8.87
N GLU A 102 -23.90 13.57 8.54
CA GLU A 102 -23.82 14.08 7.16
C GLU A 102 -22.53 14.86 6.94
N SER A 103 -22.06 15.59 7.95
CA SER A 103 -20.86 16.42 7.91
C SER A 103 -20.15 16.44 9.25
N PRO A 104 -18.81 16.51 9.30
CA PRO A 104 -18.08 16.75 10.56
C PRO A 104 -18.54 18.02 11.32
N ASN A 105 -19.19 18.95 10.64
CA ASN A 105 -19.77 20.12 11.26
C ASN A 105 -21.04 19.83 12.08
N ASP A 106 -21.63 18.64 11.92
CA ASP A 106 -22.82 18.20 12.65
C ASP A 106 -22.49 17.68 14.07
N MET A 107 -21.21 17.61 14.42
CA MET A 107 -20.77 17.23 15.76
C MET A 107 -21.32 18.20 16.82
N THR A 108 -21.69 17.65 17.97
CA THR A 108 -22.13 18.46 19.10
C THR A 108 -21.02 19.40 19.58
N GLU A 109 -21.40 20.46 20.33
CA GLU A 109 -20.45 21.41 20.89
C GLU A 109 -19.42 20.71 21.80
N ALA A 110 -19.85 19.79 22.65
CA ALA A 110 -19.00 19.04 23.58
C ALA A 110 -17.96 18.19 22.84
N VAL A 111 -18.36 17.51 21.76
CA VAL A 111 -17.46 16.70 20.91
C VAL A 111 -16.48 17.59 20.16
N ARG A 112 -16.95 18.72 19.63
CA ARG A 112 -16.11 19.69 18.92
C ARG A 112 -15.06 20.32 19.83
N GLU A 113 -15.43 20.77 21.02
CA GLU A 113 -14.48 21.30 22.01
C GLU A 113 -13.43 20.27 22.40
N PHE A 114 -13.84 19.02 22.63
CA PHE A 114 -12.91 17.95 22.99
C PHE A 114 -11.96 17.62 21.83
N SER A 115 -12.47 17.55 20.60
CA SER A 115 -11.65 17.31 19.42
C SER A 115 -10.62 18.43 19.20
N GLN A 116 -11.02 19.69 19.42
CA GLN A 116 -10.11 20.84 19.36
C GLN A 116 -9.04 20.79 20.45
N MET A 117 -9.39 20.40 21.67
CA MET A 117 -8.44 20.19 22.76
C MET A 117 -7.42 19.10 22.38
N LEU A 118 -7.87 17.96 21.85
CA LEU A 118 -6.99 16.90 21.38
C LEU A 118 -6.00 17.41 20.32
N GLY A 119 -6.48 18.12 19.32
CA GLY A 119 -5.66 18.61 18.22
C GLY A 119 -4.74 19.77 18.61
N ASN A 120 -5.24 20.76 19.31
CA ASN A 120 -4.53 22.01 19.56
C ASN A 120 -3.65 21.96 20.82
N GLU A 121 -4.14 21.36 21.91
CA GLU A 121 -3.44 21.35 23.19
C GLU A 121 -2.57 20.09 23.35
N LEU A 122 -3.12 18.92 23.03
CA LEU A 122 -2.41 17.64 23.17
C LEU A 122 -1.70 17.20 21.90
N ARG A 123 -1.93 17.87 20.78
CA ARG A 123 -1.42 17.51 19.44
C ARG A 123 -1.66 16.02 19.11
N HIS A 124 -2.79 15.51 19.59
CA HIS A 124 -3.21 14.14 19.35
C HIS A 124 -4.07 14.09 18.08
N TYR A 125 -3.63 13.34 17.09
CA TYR A 125 -4.40 13.13 15.86
C TYR A 125 -5.63 12.27 16.16
N TYR A 126 -6.77 12.68 15.61
CA TYR A 126 -8.02 11.94 15.68
C TYR A 126 -8.62 11.78 14.29
N ASN A 127 -9.40 10.72 14.11
CA ASN A 127 -10.07 10.38 12.86
C ASN A 127 -11.57 10.68 12.98
N ASN A 128 -12.21 10.93 11.85
CA ASN A 128 -13.64 11.01 11.75
C ASN A 128 -14.20 9.76 11.06
N TYR A 129 -15.41 9.36 11.40
CA TYR A 129 -16.10 8.28 10.70
C TYR A 129 -17.61 8.56 10.61
N ASN A 130 -18.23 8.09 9.52
CA ASN A 130 -19.67 8.21 9.29
C ASN A 130 -20.34 6.83 9.19
N SER A 131 -19.58 5.78 8.95
CA SER A 131 -20.07 4.43 8.76
C SER A 131 -19.22 3.40 9.48
N ILE A 132 -19.78 2.22 9.72
CA ILE A 132 -19.04 1.09 10.28
C ILE A 132 -17.91 0.64 9.34
N ASP A 133 -18.05 0.80 8.03
CA ASP A 133 -17.05 0.41 7.05
C ASP A 133 -15.82 1.32 7.12
N THR A 134 -16.01 2.63 7.33
CA THR A 134 -14.91 3.58 7.61
C THR A 134 -14.15 3.17 8.87
N LEU A 135 -14.88 2.81 9.93
CA LEU A 135 -14.26 2.40 11.20
C LEU A 135 -13.50 1.07 11.05
N LYS A 136 -14.06 0.08 10.32
CA LYS A 136 -13.38 -1.18 10.02
C LYS A 136 -12.08 -0.97 9.23
N LEU A 137 -12.08 -0.10 8.21
CA LEU A 137 -10.88 0.25 7.48
C LEU A 137 -9.82 0.83 8.42
N GLY A 138 -10.20 1.81 9.24
CA GLY A 138 -9.29 2.43 10.19
C GLY A 138 -8.68 1.42 11.19
N ILE A 139 -9.49 0.52 11.76
CA ILE A 139 -9.02 -0.56 12.65
C ILE A 139 -8.05 -1.48 11.88
N LEU A 140 -8.42 -1.90 10.67
CA LEU A 140 -7.60 -2.77 9.82
C LEU A 140 -6.23 -2.16 9.52
N MET A 141 -6.19 -0.86 9.20
CA MET A 141 -4.95 -0.15 8.94
C MET A 141 -4.08 -0.02 10.19
N GLN A 142 -4.67 0.19 11.38
CA GLN A 142 -3.90 0.17 12.63
C GLN A 142 -3.27 -1.20 12.90
N ILE A 143 -3.99 -2.29 12.62
CA ILE A 143 -3.49 -3.66 12.76
C ILE A 143 -2.34 -3.90 11.75
N LYS A 144 -2.51 -3.46 10.50
CA LYS A 144 -1.48 -3.59 9.45
C LYS A 144 -0.19 -2.87 9.82
N VAL A 145 -0.30 -1.65 10.35
CA VAL A 145 0.87 -0.87 10.82
C VAL A 145 1.64 -1.60 11.93
N MET A 146 0.99 -2.46 12.71
CA MET A 146 1.68 -3.28 13.72
C MET A 146 2.57 -4.37 13.11
N ARG A 147 2.49 -4.64 11.82
CA ARG A 147 3.27 -5.65 11.09
C ARG A 147 3.25 -7.00 11.81
N LEU A 148 2.06 -7.48 12.15
CA LEU A 148 1.87 -8.73 12.88
C LEU A 148 2.18 -9.95 12.02
N ASP A 149 1.80 -9.88 10.77
CA ASP A 149 1.99 -10.88 9.72
C ASP A 149 2.07 -10.19 8.34
N ALA A 150 2.07 -10.99 7.29
CA ALA A 150 2.10 -10.55 5.90
C ALA A 150 0.69 -10.48 5.26
N SER A 151 -0.34 -10.20 6.04
CA SER A 151 -1.71 -10.09 5.55
C SER A 151 -1.83 -9.07 4.42
N GLN A 152 -2.52 -9.47 3.35
CA GLN A 152 -2.77 -8.61 2.19
C GLN A 152 -4.15 -7.99 2.28
N ILE A 153 -4.20 -6.68 2.07
CA ILE A 153 -5.44 -5.92 1.94
C ILE A 153 -5.56 -5.53 0.47
N THR A 154 -6.68 -5.90 -0.15
CA THR A 154 -6.97 -5.64 -1.56
C THR A 154 -8.38 -5.10 -1.72
N ILE A 155 -8.71 -4.57 -2.90
CA ILE A 155 -10.08 -4.21 -3.27
C ILE A 155 -10.52 -5.19 -4.37
N SER A 156 -11.69 -5.80 -4.17
CA SER A 156 -12.32 -6.67 -5.16
C SER A 156 -13.07 -5.88 -6.23
N ASP A 157 -13.41 -6.51 -7.35
CA ASP A 157 -14.10 -5.86 -8.47
C ASP A 157 -15.49 -5.28 -8.11
N ASP A 158 -16.15 -5.84 -7.11
CA ASP A 158 -17.39 -5.32 -6.56
C ASP A 158 -17.19 -4.21 -5.51
N GLY A 159 -15.96 -3.72 -5.37
CA GLY A 159 -15.63 -2.60 -4.49
C GLY A 159 -15.54 -2.96 -3.00
N MET A 160 -15.36 -4.24 -2.66
CA MET A 160 -15.15 -4.65 -1.27
C MET A 160 -13.68 -4.61 -0.90
N ILE A 161 -13.35 -4.00 0.23
CA ILE A 161 -12.04 -4.17 0.85
C ILE A 161 -11.97 -5.58 1.41
N CYS A 162 -10.97 -6.33 0.99
CA CYS A 162 -10.74 -7.71 1.39
C CYS A 162 -9.46 -7.85 2.20
N LEU A 163 -9.52 -8.63 3.28
CA LEU A 163 -8.35 -9.11 4.02
C LEU A 163 -8.14 -10.58 3.67
N ASN A 164 -6.99 -10.90 3.08
CA ASN A 164 -6.66 -12.26 2.63
C ASN A 164 -7.76 -12.88 1.72
N GLY A 165 -8.35 -12.04 0.85
CA GLY A 165 -9.43 -12.44 -0.07
C GLY A 165 -10.84 -12.52 0.56
N GLN A 166 -10.99 -12.26 1.86
CA GLN A 166 -12.30 -12.24 2.54
C GLN A 166 -12.80 -10.80 2.67
N PRO A 167 -14.04 -10.48 2.23
CA PRO A 167 -14.57 -9.12 2.28
C PRO A 167 -14.79 -8.65 3.72
N VAL A 168 -14.35 -7.43 4.03
CA VAL A 168 -14.41 -6.83 5.38
C VAL A 168 -15.11 -5.48 5.42
N ALA A 169 -15.00 -4.66 4.37
CA ALA A 169 -15.62 -3.34 4.29
C ALA A 169 -16.02 -2.97 2.86
N ASP A 170 -16.99 -2.09 2.71
CA ASP A 170 -17.54 -1.63 1.44
C ASP A 170 -17.00 -0.23 1.12
N THR A 171 -16.23 -0.09 0.02
CA THR A 171 -15.62 1.20 -0.37
C THR A 171 -16.67 2.28 -0.66
N SER A 172 -17.87 1.90 -1.12
CA SER A 172 -18.95 2.86 -1.40
C SER A 172 -19.52 3.56 -0.15
N LYS A 173 -19.13 3.10 1.04
CA LYS A 173 -19.52 3.67 2.34
C LYS A 173 -18.37 4.34 3.07
N ILE A 174 -17.24 4.49 2.39
CA ILE A 174 -16.03 5.11 2.95
C ILE A 174 -15.75 6.39 2.18
N PRO A 175 -15.83 7.57 2.81
CA PRO A 175 -15.78 8.87 2.13
C PRO A 175 -14.56 9.07 1.23
N MET A 176 -13.38 8.62 1.66
CA MET A 176 -12.13 8.70 0.87
C MET A 176 -12.26 8.03 -0.50
N PHE A 177 -13.07 6.98 -0.63
CA PHE A 177 -13.33 6.27 -1.88
C PHE A 177 -14.59 6.79 -2.57
N GLU A 178 -15.66 7.06 -1.80
CA GLU A 178 -16.97 7.49 -2.32
C GLU A 178 -16.89 8.86 -3.01
N PHE A 179 -16.22 9.83 -2.38
CA PHE A 179 -16.16 11.23 -2.83
C PHE A 179 -14.89 11.58 -3.60
N ASN A 180 -14.03 10.61 -3.94
CA ASN A 180 -12.84 10.88 -4.71
C ASN A 180 -13.18 11.03 -6.21
N ASP A 181 -13.03 12.23 -6.74
CA ASP A 181 -13.36 12.57 -8.12
C ASP A 181 -12.58 11.71 -9.12
N ARG A 182 -11.28 11.51 -8.88
CA ARG A 182 -10.45 10.73 -9.81
C ARG A 182 -10.83 9.26 -9.85
N LEU A 183 -11.16 8.67 -8.71
CA LEU A 183 -11.66 7.29 -8.64
C LEU A 183 -12.98 7.15 -9.41
N ASN A 184 -13.88 8.11 -9.21
CA ASN A 184 -15.19 8.13 -9.86
C ASN A 184 -15.09 8.34 -11.37
N GLU A 185 -14.15 9.21 -11.84
CA GLU A 185 -13.84 9.34 -13.27
C GLU A 185 -13.36 8.02 -13.88
N LEU A 186 -12.39 7.34 -13.22
CA LEU A 186 -11.86 6.07 -13.70
C LEU A 186 -12.93 4.98 -13.75
N LYS A 187 -13.76 4.86 -12.71
CA LYS A 187 -14.91 3.92 -12.68
C LYS A 187 -15.90 4.21 -13.81
N SER A 188 -16.30 5.48 -13.98
CA SER A 188 -17.24 5.89 -15.04
C SER A 188 -16.67 5.60 -16.43
N ARG A 189 -15.39 5.90 -16.65
CA ARG A 189 -14.73 5.65 -17.94
C ARG A 189 -14.61 4.15 -18.23
N TYR A 190 -14.27 3.35 -17.24
CA TYR A 190 -14.21 1.90 -17.39
C TYR A 190 -15.58 1.31 -17.74
N ASP A 191 -16.64 1.77 -17.08
CA ASP A 191 -18.02 1.34 -17.37
C ASP A 191 -18.48 1.71 -18.79
N GLU A 192 -18.13 2.92 -19.26
CA GLU A 192 -18.41 3.36 -20.63
C GLU A 192 -17.71 2.47 -21.66
N LEU A 193 -16.41 2.24 -21.45
CA LEU A 193 -15.60 1.40 -22.33
C LEU A 193 -16.06 -0.06 -22.32
N THR A 194 -16.48 -0.58 -21.16
CA THR A 194 -17.01 -1.94 -21.05
C THR A 194 -18.33 -2.10 -21.81
N LYS A 195 -19.22 -1.12 -21.76
CA LYS A 195 -20.47 -1.11 -22.55
C LYS A 195 -20.18 -1.05 -24.05
N GLU A 196 -19.26 -0.17 -24.47
CA GLU A 196 -18.91 -0.02 -25.88
C GLU A 196 -18.20 -1.26 -26.41
N TRP A 197 -17.31 -1.84 -25.65
CA TRP A 197 -16.65 -3.10 -25.94
C TRP A 197 -17.67 -4.24 -26.12
N GLY A 198 -18.66 -4.38 -25.23
CA GLY A 198 -19.75 -5.37 -25.36
C GLY A 198 -20.56 -5.18 -26.64
N ARG A 199 -20.85 -3.94 -27.02
CA ARG A 199 -21.52 -3.60 -28.28
C ARG A 199 -20.70 -4.04 -29.51
N LEU A 200 -19.41 -3.66 -29.52
CA LEU A 200 -18.51 -3.99 -30.63
C LEU A 200 -18.26 -5.49 -30.74
N ARG A 201 -18.20 -6.22 -29.61
CA ARG A 201 -18.09 -7.67 -29.55
C ARG A 201 -19.26 -8.33 -30.27
N THR A 202 -20.50 -7.90 -30.00
CA THR A 202 -21.70 -8.44 -30.66
C THR A 202 -21.67 -8.18 -32.16
N LEU A 203 -21.36 -6.95 -32.59
CA LEU A 203 -21.26 -6.60 -34.00
C LEU A 203 -20.19 -7.43 -34.73
N ARG A 204 -19.08 -7.71 -34.08
CA ARG A 204 -18.00 -8.51 -34.64
C ARG A 204 -18.36 -10.00 -34.77
N MET A 205 -19.21 -10.54 -33.89
CA MET A 205 -19.75 -11.89 -34.05
C MET A 205 -20.64 -12.00 -35.30
N ASP A 206 -21.35 -10.93 -35.63
CA ASP A 206 -22.24 -10.88 -36.81
C ASP A 206 -21.44 -10.66 -38.12
N ASP A 207 -20.28 -9.97 -38.07
CA ASP A 207 -19.42 -9.68 -39.23
C ASP A 207 -17.92 -9.89 -38.90
N PRO A 208 -17.46 -11.16 -38.82
CA PRO A 208 -16.10 -11.47 -38.34
C PRO A 208 -14.96 -11.03 -39.26
N ASN A 209 -15.25 -10.74 -40.54
CA ASN A 209 -14.25 -10.38 -41.54
C ASN A 209 -14.15 -8.85 -41.78
N ASN A 210 -14.75 -8.06 -40.94
CA ASN A 210 -14.73 -6.60 -41.06
C ASN A 210 -13.49 -6.02 -40.36
N ASP A 211 -12.49 -5.66 -41.16
CA ASP A 211 -11.20 -5.14 -40.65
C ASP A 211 -11.39 -3.82 -39.88
N GLU A 212 -12.30 -2.95 -40.29
CA GLU A 212 -12.55 -1.66 -39.62
C GLU A 212 -13.11 -1.89 -38.21
N LEU A 213 -14.09 -2.79 -38.11
CA LEU A 213 -14.67 -3.19 -36.84
C LEU A 213 -13.65 -3.91 -35.93
N TYR A 214 -12.73 -4.67 -36.53
CA TYR A 214 -11.62 -5.28 -35.79
C TYR A 214 -10.71 -4.23 -35.16
N PHE A 215 -10.29 -3.21 -35.91
CA PHE A 215 -9.43 -2.15 -35.38
C PHE A 215 -10.11 -1.34 -34.28
N GLU A 216 -11.41 -1.01 -34.46
CA GLU A 216 -12.16 -0.28 -33.45
C GLU A 216 -12.32 -1.09 -32.17
N PHE A 217 -12.67 -2.36 -32.27
CA PHE A 217 -12.77 -3.29 -31.14
C PHE A 217 -11.45 -3.39 -30.39
N SER A 218 -10.32 -3.60 -31.09
CA SER A 218 -8.99 -3.70 -30.48
C SER A 218 -8.59 -2.42 -29.76
N ARG A 219 -8.90 -1.25 -30.34
CA ARG A 219 -8.64 0.06 -29.72
C ARG A 219 -9.42 0.22 -28.41
N VAL A 220 -10.73 -0.10 -28.42
CA VAL A 220 -11.58 0.03 -27.24
C VAL A 220 -11.17 -0.99 -26.17
N ALA A 221 -10.80 -2.21 -26.56
CA ALA A 221 -10.28 -3.23 -25.64
C ALA A 221 -9.01 -2.72 -24.91
N THR A 222 -8.01 -2.24 -25.67
CA THR A 222 -6.77 -1.70 -25.09
C THR A 222 -7.04 -0.53 -24.14
N GLU A 223 -7.87 0.42 -24.55
CA GLU A 223 -8.19 1.59 -23.72
C GLU A 223 -8.94 1.20 -22.43
N ARG A 224 -9.83 0.19 -22.51
CA ARG A 224 -10.54 -0.35 -21.36
C ARG A 224 -9.56 -0.99 -20.36
N ASP A 225 -8.64 -1.82 -20.85
CA ASP A 225 -7.66 -2.53 -20.02
C ASP A 225 -6.67 -1.54 -19.36
N ASP A 226 -6.21 -0.53 -20.11
CA ASP A 226 -5.38 0.54 -19.56
C ASP A 226 -6.13 1.34 -18.48
N THR A 227 -7.43 1.63 -18.70
CA THR A 227 -8.28 2.32 -17.73
C THR A 227 -8.48 1.47 -16.47
N LYS A 228 -8.68 0.16 -16.63
CA LYS A 228 -8.82 -0.76 -15.51
C LYS A 228 -7.54 -0.86 -14.68
N LYS A 229 -6.41 -0.97 -15.35
CA LYS A 229 -5.11 -0.96 -14.66
C LYS A 229 -4.92 0.33 -13.87
N ALA A 230 -5.23 1.49 -14.46
CA ALA A 230 -5.16 2.77 -13.77
C ALA A 230 -6.12 2.84 -12.57
N LEU A 231 -7.33 2.29 -12.69
CA LEU A 231 -8.30 2.20 -11.60
C LEU A 231 -7.72 1.43 -10.40
N ARG A 232 -7.14 0.25 -10.63
CA ARG A 232 -6.55 -0.56 -9.57
C ARG A 232 -5.34 0.08 -8.92
N GLU A 233 -4.43 0.61 -9.73
CA GLU A 233 -3.26 1.33 -9.20
C GLU A 233 -3.71 2.49 -8.31
N PHE A 234 -4.84 3.11 -8.65
CA PHE A 234 -5.40 4.21 -7.86
C PHE A 234 -6.11 3.71 -6.59
N GLU A 235 -6.84 2.61 -6.64
CA GLU A 235 -7.42 1.95 -5.45
C GLU A 235 -6.33 1.51 -4.47
N ASP A 236 -5.25 0.93 -4.95
CA ASP A 236 -4.07 0.58 -4.14
C ASP A 236 -3.38 1.83 -3.55
N LEU A 237 -3.38 2.94 -4.27
CA LEU A 237 -2.88 4.21 -3.75
C LEU A 237 -3.72 4.68 -2.56
N LEU A 238 -5.05 4.63 -2.65
CA LEU A 238 -5.94 5.02 -1.55
C LEU A 238 -5.77 4.12 -0.32
N LEU A 239 -5.61 2.80 -0.52
CA LEU A 239 -5.30 1.87 0.58
C LEU A 239 -3.96 2.20 1.25
N ARG A 240 -2.91 2.44 0.46
CA ARG A 240 -1.60 2.85 1.00
C ARG A 240 -1.67 4.18 1.72
N THR A 241 -2.41 5.15 1.20
CA THR A 241 -2.65 6.43 1.87
C THR A 241 -3.34 6.21 3.22
N SER A 242 -4.36 5.34 3.29
CA SER A 242 -5.01 4.99 4.55
C SER A 242 -4.04 4.34 5.56
N GLU A 243 -3.10 3.49 5.10
CA GLU A 243 -2.05 2.91 5.94
C GLU A 243 -1.07 3.98 6.43
N GLU A 244 -0.65 4.90 5.57
CA GLU A 244 0.22 6.01 5.95
C GLU A 244 -0.42 6.91 7.00
N LEU A 245 -1.71 7.24 6.84
CA LEU A 245 -2.47 8.00 7.83
C LEU A 245 -2.53 7.25 9.18
N ALA A 246 -2.79 5.95 9.15
CA ALA A 246 -2.80 5.10 10.35
C ALA A 246 -1.41 4.99 11.02
N ALA A 247 -0.33 5.08 10.25
CA ALA A 247 1.04 5.01 10.75
C ALA A 247 1.52 6.30 11.40
N LYS A 248 0.85 7.45 11.14
CA LYS A 248 1.23 8.74 11.73
C LYS A 248 1.18 8.68 13.25
N LYS A 249 2.29 9.06 13.87
CA LYS A 249 2.46 9.08 15.32
C LYS A 249 2.82 10.50 15.76
N GLY A 250 2.25 10.92 16.87
CA GLY A 250 2.71 12.08 17.58
C GLY A 250 2.21 13.42 17.03
N GLU A 251 3.01 14.44 17.24
CA GLU A 251 2.64 15.82 17.03
C GLU A 251 2.58 16.18 15.54
N MET A 252 1.40 16.65 15.10
CA MET A 252 1.22 17.22 13.77
C MET A 252 0.95 18.72 13.88
N SER A 253 1.28 19.48 12.83
CA SER A 253 0.79 20.84 12.76
C SER A 253 -0.74 20.86 12.59
N PRO A 254 -1.42 21.91 13.08
CA PRO A 254 -2.87 22.03 12.87
C PRO A 254 -3.27 22.00 11.38
N ARG A 255 -2.46 22.60 10.48
CA ARG A 255 -2.69 22.54 9.03
C ARG A 255 -2.58 21.11 8.49
N GLN A 256 -1.56 20.37 8.92
CA GLN A 256 -1.37 18.98 8.52
C GLN A 256 -2.52 18.08 9.00
N ALA A 257 -2.92 18.21 10.26
CA ALA A 257 -4.03 17.44 10.82
C ALA A 257 -5.35 17.71 10.09
N GLU A 258 -5.61 18.98 9.73
CA GLU A 258 -6.79 19.35 8.96
C GLU A 258 -6.75 18.81 7.55
N ALA A 259 -5.60 18.91 6.85
CA ALA A 259 -5.44 18.33 5.52
C ALA A 259 -5.69 16.82 5.52
N TYR A 260 -5.20 16.08 6.50
CA TYR A 260 -5.47 14.65 6.62
C TYR A 260 -6.94 14.33 6.81
N ARG A 261 -7.66 15.13 7.64
CA ARG A 261 -9.11 14.95 7.80
C ARG A 261 -9.87 15.16 6.49
N LEU A 262 -9.47 16.16 5.71
CA LEU A 262 -10.06 16.41 4.39
C LEU A 262 -9.79 15.25 3.42
N LEU A 263 -8.58 14.67 3.44
CA LEU A 263 -8.24 13.49 2.64
C LEU A 263 -9.07 12.25 3.05
N GLU A 264 -9.28 12.03 4.33
CA GLU A 264 -10.15 10.93 4.83
C GLU A 264 -11.61 11.10 4.39
N MET A 265 -12.03 12.34 4.17
CA MET A 265 -13.37 12.67 3.66
C MET A 265 -13.46 12.67 2.13
N GLY A 266 -12.36 12.43 1.42
CA GLY A 266 -12.29 12.50 -0.04
C GLY A 266 -12.17 13.93 -0.60
N ASP A 267 -12.13 14.95 0.25
CA ASP A 267 -11.95 16.35 -0.16
C ASP A 267 -10.47 16.66 -0.41
N VAL A 268 -9.99 16.22 -1.54
CA VAL A 268 -8.59 16.38 -1.95
C VAL A 268 -8.25 17.83 -2.30
N ASP A 269 -9.21 18.56 -2.86
CA ASP A 269 -9.03 19.97 -3.20
C ASP A 269 -8.93 20.83 -1.95
N GLY A 270 -9.81 20.63 -0.99
CA GLY A 270 -9.73 21.29 0.31
C GLY A 270 -8.41 21.01 1.04
N ALA A 271 -7.91 19.77 0.99
CA ALA A 271 -6.60 19.42 1.55
C ALA A 271 -5.45 20.19 0.86
N CYS A 272 -5.51 20.37 -0.45
CA CYS A 272 -4.55 21.19 -1.20
C CYS A 272 -4.66 22.69 -0.85
N GLU A 273 -5.88 23.20 -0.63
CA GLU A 273 -6.10 24.60 -0.25
C GLU A 273 -5.56 24.93 1.15
N ILE A 274 -5.68 24.00 2.10
CA ILE A 274 -5.10 24.14 3.47
C ILE A 274 -3.57 24.13 3.44
N LEU A 275 -2.96 23.54 2.42
CA LEU A 275 -1.51 23.42 2.24
C LEU A 275 -1.04 24.15 0.96
N PRO A 276 -1.23 25.48 0.85
CA PRO A 276 -0.86 26.23 -0.34
C PRO A 276 0.66 26.23 -0.52
N LEU A 277 1.13 25.80 -1.69
CA LEU A 277 2.55 25.53 -1.94
C LEU A 277 3.43 26.75 -1.78
N ASP A 278 2.96 27.92 -2.25
CA ASP A 278 3.75 29.16 -2.17
C ASP A 278 3.93 29.59 -0.71
N GLU A 279 2.90 29.51 0.14
CA GLU A 279 3.00 29.78 1.57
C GLU A 279 3.94 28.81 2.28
N LEU A 280 3.88 27.51 1.94
CA LEU A 280 4.78 26.51 2.52
C LEU A 280 6.24 26.80 2.16
N PHE A 281 6.52 27.25 0.94
CA PHE A 281 7.86 27.65 0.52
C PHE A 281 8.33 28.95 1.20
N ASP A 282 7.42 29.90 1.40
CA ASP A 282 7.71 31.14 2.13
C ASP A 282 7.99 30.86 3.61
N ASP A 283 7.20 29.98 4.26
CA ASP A 283 7.42 29.52 5.63
C ASP A 283 8.80 28.83 5.78
N ILE A 284 9.19 27.98 4.82
CA ILE A 284 10.52 27.36 4.80
C ILE A 284 11.60 28.44 4.67
N SER A 285 11.47 29.36 3.72
CA SER A 285 12.44 30.40 3.47
C SER A 285 12.61 31.30 4.69
N HIS A 286 11.50 31.62 5.37
CA HIS A 286 11.51 32.37 6.62
C HIS A 286 12.21 31.59 7.74
N ASN A 287 11.90 30.31 7.91
CA ASN A 287 12.48 29.46 8.94
C ASN A 287 13.97 29.16 8.69
N GLU A 288 14.41 29.11 7.41
CA GLU A 288 15.83 28.98 7.07
C GLU A 288 16.68 30.18 7.53
N LEU A 289 16.06 31.35 7.65
CA LEU A 289 16.73 32.60 8.12
C LEU A 289 16.78 32.72 9.64
N LEU A 290 15.98 31.97 10.38
CA LEU A 290 15.95 32.00 11.85
C LEU A 290 17.08 31.12 12.41
N ALA A 291 17.65 31.51 13.57
CA ALA A 291 18.68 30.74 14.25
C ALA A 291 18.12 29.47 14.92
N ASP A 292 18.98 28.57 15.31
CA ASP A 292 18.88 27.21 15.89
C ASP A 292 17.52 26.63 16.39
N ASN A 293 16.54 27.44 16.74
CA ASN A 293 15.21 26.99 17.14
C ASN A 293 14.27 26.72 15.95
N ALA A 294 14.76 26.82 14.73
CA ALA A 294 13.97 26.65 13.52
C ALA A 294 13.95 25.20 12.99
N ILE A 295 14.77 24.29 13.53
CA ILE A 295 14.87 22.91 13.04
C ILE A 295 13.51 22.20 13.16
N ASP A 296 12.89 22.23 14.33
CA ASP A 296 11.58 21.61 14.57
C ASP A 296 10.50 22.18 13.64
N ARG A 297 10.56 23.48 13.34
CA ARG A 297 9.62 24.14 12.41
C ARG A 297 9.88 23.71 10.97
N LEU A 298 11.14 23.58 10.57
CA LEU A 298 11.49 23.10 9.24
C LEU A 298 11.12 21.62 9.05
N GLU A 299 11.25 20.79 10.08
CA GLU A 299 10.76 19.40 10.05
C GLU A 299 9.24 19.36 9.88
N THR A 300 8.51 20.23 10.60
CA THR A 300 7.06 20.38 10.43
C THR A 300 6.72 20.79 8.99
N ASN A 301 7.42 21.76 8.40
CA ASN A 301 7.18 22.16 7.02
C ASN A 301 7.45 21.03 6.03
N VAL A 302 8.47 20.18 6.26
CA VAL A 302 8.74 18.99 5.42
C VAL A 302 7.57 18.00 5.49
N GLU A 303 7.00 17.78 6.67
CA GLU A 303 5.83 16.90 6.82
C GLU A 303 4.57 17.49 6.14
N GLU A 304 4.38 18.81 6.20
CA GLU A 304 3.30 19.48 5.46
C GLU A 304 3.47 19.36 3.95
N LEU A 305 4.70 19.50 3.43
CA LEU A 305 5.00 19.26 2.02
C LEU A 305 4.75 17.80 1.60
N ALA A 306 5.14 16.84 2.44
CA ALA A 306 4.86 15.42 2.19
C ALA A 306 3.35 15.14 2.16
N THR A 307 2.59 15.78 3.05
CA THR A 307 1.12 15.67 3.06
C THR A 307 0.51 16.23 1.77
N ARG A 308 1.06 17.35 1.25
CA ARG A 308 0.63 17.89 -0.04
C ARG A 308 0.94 16.93 -1.19
N ILE A 309 2.08 16.25 -1.19
CA ILE A 309 2.37 15.19 -2.19
C ILE A 309 1.32 14.09 -2.13
N THR A 310 0.94 13.65 -0.94
CA THR A 310 -0.13 12.65 -0.77
C THR A 310 -1.44 13.14 -1.39
N ALA A 311 -1.85 14.39 -1.10
CA ALA A 311 -3.04 14.98 -1.70
C ALA A 311 -2.96 15.05 -3.24
N LEU A 312 -1.82 15.47 -3.78
CA LEU A 312 -1.60 15.54 -5.22
C LEU A 312 -1.66 14.15 -5.90
N ASN A 313 -1.13 13.12 -5.26
CA ASN A 313 -1.25 11.74 -5.76
C ASN A 313 -2.73 11.29 -5.79
N MET A 314 -3.53 11.69 -4.80
CA MET A 314 -4.97 11.39 -4.75
C MET A 314 -5.81 12.18 -5.77
N LYS A 315 -5.27 13.26 -6.35
CA LYS A 315 -5.89 13.94 -7.52
C LYS A 315 -5.67 13.20 -8.84
N GLY A 316 -4.75 12.27 -8.86
CA GLY A 316 -4.31 11.55 -10.05
C GLY A 316 -3.21 12.30 -10.81
N LEU A 317 -2.27 11.51 -11.34
CA LEU A 317 -1.07 12.06 -11.97
C LEU A 317 -1.35 12.60 -13.37
N ASN A 318 -1.11 13.88 -13.56
CA ASN A 318 -0.98 14.54 -14.86
C ASN A 318 0.35 15.31 -14.91
N LYS A 319 0.68 15.91 -16.04
CA LYS A 319 1.98 16.58 -16.23
C LYS A 319 2.24 17.71 -15.23
N ASP A 320 1.21 18.49 -14.91
CA ASP A 320 1.32 19.63 -14.01
C ASP A 320 1.49 19.16 -12.56
N ILE A 321 0.72 18.15 -12.15
CA ILE A 321 0.83 17.52 -10.83
C ILE A 321 2.20 16.85 -10.65
N VAL A 322 2.69 16.12 -11.65
CA VAL A 322 4.03 15.52 -11.62
C VAL A 322 5.11 16.59 -11.49
N ALA A 323 4.97 17.72 -12.19
CA ALA A 323 5.91 18.84 -12.07
C ALA A 323 5.87 19.50 -10.69
N GLU A 324 4.68 19.65 -10.09
CA GLU A 324 4.52 20.17 -8.72
C GLU A 324 5.14 19.21 -7.68
N ILE A 325 4.86 17.92 -7.76
CA ILE A 325 5.46 16.90 -6.89
C ILE A 325 6.98 16.93 -6.99
N ARG A 326 7.54 17.01 -8.20
CA ARG A 326 8.99 17.13 -8.42
C ARG A 326 9.55 18.36 -7.72
N ARG A 327 8.92 19.53 -7.88
CA ARG A 327 9.36 20.79 -7.24
C ARG A 327 9.36 20.69 -5.71
N ILE A 328 8.37 20.00 -5.14
CA ILE A 328 8.31 19.75 -3.69
C ILE A 328 9.47 18.86 -3.25
N TYR A 329 9.71 17.74 -3.92
CA TYR A 329 10.81 16.85 -3.58
C TYR A 329 12.18 17.52 -3.74
N GLU A 330 12.39 18.35 -4.76
CA GLU A 330 13.61 19.13 -4.94
C GLU A 330 13.86 20.07 -3.74
N LYS A 331 12.80 20.76 -3.26
CA LYS A 331 12.92 21.62 -2.06
C LYS A 331 13.25 20.80 -0.80
N ILE A 332 12.62 19.65 -0.60
CA ILE A 332 12.94 18.74 0.51
C ILE A 332 14.40 18.26 0.40
N TYR A 333 14.85 17.92 -0.80
CA TYR A 333 16.22 17.46 -1.04
C TYR A 333 17.26 18.56 -0.74
N ASP A 334 16.98 19.82 -1.09
CA ASP A 334 17.82 20.95 -0.75
C ASP A 334 17.91 21.14 0.77
N LEU A 335 16.80 20.99 1.51
CA LEU A 335 16.79 21.02 2.97
C LEU A 335 17.61 19.87 3.58
N CYS A 336 17.56 18.68 3.00
CA CYS A 336 18.40 17.56 3.42
C CYS A 336 19.90 17.89 3.29
N ARG A 337 20.29 18.46 2.17
CA ARG A 337 21.70 18.80 1.88
C ARG A 337 22.23 19.95 2.74
N ASN A 338 21.39 20.95 2.97
CA ASN A 338 21.82 22.21 3.60
C ASN A 338 21.58 22.24 5.11
N LYS A 339 20.51 21.60 5.60
CA LYS A 339 20.07 21.65 7.00
C LYS A 339 20.00 20.28 7.68
N HIS A 340 20.26 19.21 6.95
CA HIS A 340 20.23 17.82 7.45
C HIS A 340 18.87 17.34 7.97
N ILE A 341 17.77 17.87 7.43
CA ILE A 341 16.38 17.51 7.77
C ILE A 341 15.66 16.89 6.57
N GLY A 342 14.56 16.17 6.82
CA GLY A 342 13.72 15.57 5.75
C GLY A 342 14.29 14.30 5.11
N TRP A 343 15.33 13.69 5.67
CA TRP A 343 15.98 12.50 5.10
C TRP A 343 15.04 11.30 4.94
N SER A 344 14.02 11.18 5.78
CA SER A 344 13.00 10.12 5.69
C SER A 344 12.22 10.12 4.38
N LYS A 345 12.17 11.26 3.68
CA LYS A 345 11.42 11.42 2.41
C LYS A 345 12.25 11.10 1.17
N LEU A 346 13.56 10.89 1.31
CA LEU A 346 14.42 10.71 0.13
C LEU A 346 14.27 9.35 -0.55
N TYR A 347 13.83 8.32 0.18
CA TYR A 347 13.48 7.05 -0.47
C TYR A 347 12.32 7.25 -1.46
N ASP A 348 11.27 7.94 -1.03
CA ASP A 348 10.08 8.18 -1.84
C ASP A 348 10.41 9.10 -3.03
N TYR A 349 11.30 10.07 -2.83
CA TYR A 349 11.81 10.89 -3.93
C TYR A 349 12.60 10.06 -4.95
N ALA A 350 13.51 9.20 -4.51
CA ALA A 350 14.26 8.33 -5.42
C ALA A 350 13.33 7.36 -6.18
N ALA A 351 12.31 6.80 -5.51
CA ALA A 351 11.30 5.96 -6.12
C ALA A 351 10.42 6.75 -7.12
N PHE A 352 10.03 7.98 -6.79
CA PHE A 352 9.34 8.88 -7.73
C PHE A 352 10.16 9.12 -8.99
N LEU A 353 11.45 9.45 -8.86
CA LEU A 353 12.34 9.65 -9.99
C LEU A 353 12.52 8.37 -10.84
N TYR A 354 12.62 7.20 -10.19
CA TYR A 354 12.63 5.91 -10.86
C TYR A 354 11.40 5.72 -11.75
N ASN A 355 10.20 5.97 -11.22
CA ASN A 355 8.94 5.87 -11.95
C ASN A 355 8.82 6.90 -13.10
N GLN A 356 9.55 8.01 -13.01
CA GLN A 356 9.65 9.00 -14.09
C GLN A 356 10.80 8.69 -15.09
N ASN A 357 11.43 7.51 -15.01
CA ASN A 357 12.60 7.10 -15.79
C ASN A 357 13.82 8.04 -15.63
N ASP A 358 13.85 8.84 -14.56
CA ASP A 358 14.96 9.75 -14.24
C ASP A 358 16.00 9.03 -13.36
N TYR A 359 16.58 7.96 -13.90
CA TYR A 359 17.46 7.06 -13.16
C TYR A 359 18.73 7.72 -12.64
N ALA A 360 19.25 8.72 -13.34
CA ALA A 360 20.47 9.41 -12.93
C ALA A 360 20.25 10.18 -11.62
N ASN A 361 19.20 10.99 -11.54
CA ASN A 361 18.85 11.72 -10.34
C ASN A 361 18.36 10.80 -9.23
N ALA A 362 17.63 9.72 -9.57
CA ALA A 362 17.23 8.70 -8.60
C ALA A 362 18.43 8.07 -7.88
N ILE A 363 19.51 7.75 -8.63
CA ILE A 363 20.76 7.24 -8.06
C ILE A 363 21.41 8.28 -7.14
N GLU A 364 21.49 9.53 -7.57
CA GLU A 364 22.08 10.60 -6.75
C GLU A 364 21.36 10.72 -5.40
N VAL A 365 20.04 10.79 -5.42
CA VAL A 365 19.21 10.91 -4.22
C VAL A 365 19.36 9.68 -3.32
N ALA A 366 19.28 8.48 -3.89
CA ALA A 366 19.39 7.23 -3.15
C ALA A 366 20.79 7.03 -2.54
N GLU A 367 21.87 7.42 -3.26
CA GLU A 367 23.25 7.37 -2.72
C GLU A 367 23.47 8.40 -1.59
N ASN A 368 22.85 9.57 -1.67
CA ASN A 368 22.89 10.55 -0.57
C ASN A 368 22.15 10.03 0.68
N LEU A 369 20.99 9.38 0.49
CA LEU A 369 20.28 8.73 1.59
C LEU A 369 21.12 7.59 2.19
N ARG A 370 21.76 6.77 1.36
CA ARG A 370 22.67 5.72 1.80
C ARG A 370 23.85 6.29 2.61
N TRP A 371 24.46 7.37 2.14
CA TRP A 371 25.52 8.07 2.88
C TRP A 371 25.02 8.54 4.25
N TYR A 372 23.84 9.14 4.28
CA TYR A 372 23.21 9.59 5.53
C TYR A 372 22.97 8.41 6.50
N TYR A 373 22.48 7.26 6.01
CA TYR A 373 22.27 6.07 6.82
C TYR A 373 23.58 5.44 7.32
N SER A 374 24.69 5.65 6.63
CA SER A 374 25.99 5.12 7.00
C SER A 374 26.72 5.93 8.08
N ALA A 375 26.17 7.06 8.51
CA ALA A 375 26.81 7.94 9.49
C ALA A 375 26.87 7.26 10.88
N PRO A 376 28.03 7.35 11.60
CA PRO A 376 28.18 6.74 12.92
C PRO A 376 27.14 7.21 13.93
N GLY A 377 26.58 6.27 14.70
CA GLY A 377 25.62 6.55 15.78
C GLY A 377 24.18 6.71 15.35
N ARG A 378 23.86 6.62 14.05
CA ARG A 378 22.48 6.65 13.57
C ARG A 378 21.81 5.28 13.76
N LYS A 379 20.59 5.31 14.27
CA LYS A 379 19.70 4.15 14.28
C LYS A 379 18.90 4.19 12.97
N VAL A 380 19.18 3.27 12.09
CA VAL A 380 18.45 3.07 10.84
C VAL A 380 17.65 1.78 10.96
N ASP A 381 16.40 1.80 10.53
CA ASP A 381 15.61 0.57 10.40
C ASP A 381 16.29 -0.32 9.35
N GLU A 382 16.58 -1.58 9.71
CA GLU A 382 17.23 -2.52 8.80
C GLU A 382 16.35 -2.80 7.56
N TYR A 383 15.02 -2.75 7.69
CA TYR A 383 14.10 -2.95 6.58
C TYR A 383 14.18 -1.80 5.57
N ASP A 384 14.20 -0.55 6.04
CA ASP A 384 14.34 0.63 5.16
C ASP A 384 15.70 0.63 4.45
N LEU A 385 16.75 0.19 5.13
CA LEU A 385 18.06 0.02 4.51
C LEU A 385 18.03 -1.07 3.42
N GLY A 386 17.34 -2.17 3.66
CA GLY A 386 17.12 -3.24 2.68
C GLY A 386 16.37 -2.73 1.44
N ARG A 387 15.29 -1.98 1.63
CA ARG A 387 14.54 -1.32 0.56
C ARG A 387 15.43 -0.41 -0.28
N LEU A 388 16.21 0.44 0.37
CA LEU A 388 17.12 1.36 -0.30
C LEU A 388 18.18 0.62 -1.14
N TYR A 389 18.76 -0.46 -0.60
CA TYR A 389 19.75 -1.25 -1.34
C TYR A 389 19.12 -1.99 -2.52
N ASN A 390 17.91 -2.52 -2.38
CA ASN A 390 17.20 -3.13 -3.50
C ASN A 390 16.93 -2.09 -4.62
N LEU A 391 16.46 -0.89 -4.27
CA LEU A 391 16.26 0.20 -5.22
C LEU A 391 17.57 0.61 -5.91
N LEU A 392 18.68 0.76 -5.17
CA LEU A 392 20.00 1.04 -5.76
C LEU A 392 20.46 -0.08 -6.68
N GLY A 393 20.20 -1.34 -6.32
CA GLY A 393 20.46 -2.51 -7.18
C GLY A 393 19.74 -2.37 -8.52
N MET A 394 18.43 -2.12 -8.50
CA MET A 394 17.60 -1.90 -9.69
C MET A 394 18.08 -0.73 -10.55
N LEU A 395 18.34 0.40 -9.92
CA LEU A 395 18.80 1.63 -10.59
C LEU A 395 20.16 1.42 -11.30
N TYR A 396 21.12 0.78 -10.63
CA TYR A 396 22.41 0.49 -11.23
C TYR A 396 22.33 -0.59 -12.31
N HIS A 397 21.43 -1.56 -12.17
CA HIS A 397 21.13 -2.57 -13.18
C HIS A 397 20.64 -1.90 -14.48
N LEU A 398 19.62 -1.04 -14.39
CA LEU A 398 19.09 -0.28 -15.53
C LEU A 398 20.13 0.62 -16.20
N GLN A 399 21.15 1.05 -15.46
CA GLN A 399 22.27 1.82 -16.01
C GLN A 399 23.45 0.95 -16.49
N ASN A 400 23.29 -0.38 -16.56
CA ASN A 400 24.33 -1.33 -16.95
C ASN A 400 25.62 -1.24 -16.09
N ARG A 401 25.48 -0.86 -14.80
CA ARG A 401 26.58 -0.80 -13.83
C ARG A 401 26.59 -2.06 -12.98
N SER A 402 26.89 -3.19 -13.61
CA SER A 402 26.72 -4.53 -13.04
C SER A 402 27.40 -4.76 -11.70
N GLU A 403 28.66 -4.31 -11.50
CA GLU A 403 29.35 -4.49 -10.23
C GLU A 403 28.65 -3.79 -9.04
N LYS A 404 28.10 -2.60 -9.29
CA LYS A 404 27.36 -1.87 -8.25
C LYS A 404 25.98 -2.48 -8.02
N ALA A 405 25.29 -2.87 -9.08
CA ALA A 405 24.01 -3.55 -8.99
C ALA A 405 24.13 -4.83 -8.13
N GLU A 406 25.09 -5.71 -8.45
CA GLU A 406 25.36 -6.93 -7.70
C GLU A 406 25.63 -6.64 -6.22
N LYS A 407 26.51 -5.68 -5.95
CA LYS A 407 26.85 -5.29 -4.58
C LYS A 407 25.61 -4.91 -3.76
N TYR A 408 24.73 -4.08 -4.32
CA TYR A 408 23.57 -3.58 -3.59
C TYR A 408 22.46 -4.64 -3.48
N TYR A 409 22.21 -5.42 -4.51
CA TYR A 409 21.28 -6.54 -4.42
C TYR A 409 21.70 -7.56 -3.34
N LEU A 410 22.96 -7.95 -3.31
CA LEU A 410 23.45 -8.88 -2.29
C LEU A 410 23.42 -8.28 -0.87
N ALA A 411 23.63 -6.98 -0.76
CA ALA A 411 23.49 -6.29 0.55
C ALA A 411 22.03 -6.27 1.02
N ALA A 412 21.07 -6.02 0.13
CA ALA A 412 19.64 -6.10 0.44
C ALA A 412 19.24 -7.50 0.90
N ILE A 413 19.63 -8.53 0.13
CA ILE A 413 19.39 -9.94 0.46
C ILE A 413 19.94 -10.27 1.85
N GLY A 414 21.20 -9.91 2.14
CA GLY A 414 21.82 -10.18 3.43
C GLY A 414 21.09 -9.51 4.61
N ILE A 415 20.44 -8.37 4.38
CA ILE A 415 19.58 -7.72 5.38
C ILE A 415 18.28 -8.53 5.55
N TYR A 416 17.59 -8.82 4.46
CA TYR A 416 16.30 -9.52 4.53
C TYR A 416 16.44 -10.95 5.06
N GLU A 417 17.52 -11.67 4.74
CA GLU A 417 17.83 -12.97 5.35
C GLU A 417 17.98 -12.90 6.89
N ARG A 418 18.61 -11.82 7.41
CA ARG A 418 18.71 -11.62 8.86
C ARG A 418 17.37 -11.26 9.50
N LEU A 419 16.57 -10.43 8.80
CA LEU A 419 15.25 -10.03 9.27
C LEU A 419 14.27 -11.20 9.23
N ALA A 420 14.28 -12.00 8.17
CA ALA A 420 13.45 -13.20 8.02
C ALA A 420 13.76 -14.25 9.10
N LYS A 421 15.02 -14.38 9.55
CA LYS A 421 15.36 -15.23 10.71
C LYS A 421 14.73 -14.76 12.02
N LYS A 422 14.44 -13.46 12.14
CA LYS A 422 13.79 -12.90 13.34
C LYS A 422 12.27 -12.99 13.26
N ASN A 423 11.73 -12.75 12.08
CA ASN A 423 10.29 -12.80 11.78
C ASN A 423 10.11 -13.16 10.29
N ALA A 424 9.92 -14.45 10.01
CA ALA A 424 9.78 -14.97 8.66
C ALA A 424 8.58 -14.33 7.95
N ASP A 425 7.42 -14.35 8.59
CA ASP A 425 6.15 -13.89 8.00
C ASP A 425 6.20 -12.43 7.56
N ALA A 426 6.91 -11.58 8.31
CA ALA A 426 7.02 -10.15 8.00
C ALA A 426 8.02 -9.83 6.88
N TYR A 427 9.09 -10.64 6.72
CA TYR A 427 10.22 -10.24 5.88
C TYR A 427 10.56 -11.20 4.73
N GLU A 428 10.03 -12.42 4.72
CA GLU A 428 10.24 -13.35 3.63
C GLU A 428 9.62 -12.90 2.29
N PRO A 429 8.46 -12.20 2.26
CA PRO A 429 7.98 -11.63 1.01
C PRO A 429 8.99 -10.68 0.35
N ALA A 430 9.60 -9.79 1.12
CA ALA A 430 10.63 -8.88 0.63
C ALA A 430 11.92 -9.61 0.22
N LEU A 431 12.27 -10.69 0.92
CA LEU A 431 13.41 -11.54 0.57
C LEU A 431 13.18 -12.25 -0.77
N ALA A 432 12.02 -12.85 -0.96
CA ALA A 432 11.66 -13.56 -2.19
C ALA A 432 11.60 -12.60 -3.39
N ALA A 433 11.02 -11.41 -3.22
CA ALA A 433 11.04 -10.37 -4.24
C ALA A 433 12.48 -9.95 -4.60
N SER A 434 13.36 -9.81 -3.60
CA SER A 434 14.77 -9.49 -3.83
C SER A 434 15.52 -10.62 -4.55
N TYR A 435 15.18 -11.89 -4.27
CA TYR A 435 15.72 -13.02 -5.00
C TYR A 435 15.29 -13.02 -6.46
N ASN A 436 14.03 -12.71 -6.78
CA ASN A 436 13.55 -12.56 -8.15
C ASN A 436 14.30 -11.44 -8.89
N ASN A 437 14.47 -10.28 -8.25
CA ASN A 437 15.18 -9.14 -8.85
C ASN A 437 16.65 -9.49 -9.16
N VAL A 438 17.31 -10.17 -8.24
CA VAL A 438 18.71 -10.58 -8.45
C VAL A 438 18.82 -11.73 -9.45
N GLY A 439 17.82 -12.61 -9.52
CA GLY A 439 17.71 -13.64 -10.55
C GLY A 439 17.69 -13.00 -11.94
N ALA A 440 16.79 -12.03 -12.17
CA ALA A 440 16.70 -11.29 -13.42
C ALA A 440 18.01 -10.52 -13.74
N PHE A 441 18.65 -9.92 -12.73
CA PHE A 441 19.95 -9.29 -12.92
C PHE A 441 21.03 -10.28 -13.41
N TYR A 442 21.11 -11.49 -12.83
CA TYR A 442 22.10 -12.49 -13.26
C TYR A 442 21.75 -13.12 -14.61
N ASP A 443 20.48 -13.14 -14.98
CA ASP A 443 20.03 -13.57 -16.30
C ASP A 443 20.58 -12.62 -17.38
N ASP A 444 20.43 -11.33 -17.21
CA ASP A 444 21.03 -10.31 -18.10
C ASP A 444 22.58 -10.37 -18.12
N GLN A 445 23.20 -10.89 -17.06
CA GLN A 445 24.64 -11.11 -17.00
C GLN A 445 25.08 -12.49 -17.55
N ASN A 446 24.13 -13.30 -18.05
CA ASN A 446 24.38 -14.66 -18.58
C ASN A 446 25.13 -15.57 -17.57
N GLN A 447 24.65 -15.58 -16.29
CA GLN A 447 25.20 -16.39 -15.19
C GLN A 447 24.18 -17.43 -14.70
N PRO A 448 23.94 -18.51 -15.49
CA PRO A 448 22.82 -19.42 -15.30
C PRO A 448 22.80 -20.11 -13.93
N ASP A 449 23.96 -20.48 -13.38
CA ASP A 449 24.02 -21.12 -12.05
C ASP A 449 23.46 -20.20 -10.93
N LYS A 450 23.70 -18.90 -11.06
CA LYS A 450 23.17 -17.92 -10.09
C LYS A 450 21.68 -17.65 -10.34
N VAL A 451 21.27 -17.57 -11.60
CA VAL A 451 19.85 -17.41 -11.97
C VAL A 451 19.02 -18.52 -11.35
N GLU A 452 19.41 -19.79 -11.61
CA GLU A 452 18.71 -20.96 -11.08
C GLU A 452 18.62 -20.90 -9.56
N LYS A 453 19.75 -20.61 -8.89
CA LYS A 453 19.81 -20.51 -7.43
C LYS A 453 18.78 -19.53 -6.89
N TYR A 454 18.73 -18.32 -7.43
CA TYR A 454 17.90 -17.25 -6.86
C TYR A 454 16.42 -17.39 -7.22
N TYR A 455 16.09 -17.79 -8.45
CA TYR A 455 14.70 -18.06 -8.79
C TYR A 455 14.12 -19.22 -7.99
N LEU A 456 14.88 -20.31 -7.81
CA LEU A 456 14.42 -21.43 -6.98
C LEU A 456 14.25 -21.04 -5.50
N ALA A 457 15.15 -20.20 -4.97
CA ALA A 457 15.02 -19.70 -3.59
C ALA A 457 13.78 -18.80 -3.43
N ALA A 458 13.46 -17.95 -4.41
CA ALA A 458 12.22 -17.15 -4.39
C ALA A 458 10.98 -18.06 -4.43
N ILE A 459 10.98 -19.05 -5.33
CA ILE A 459 9.88 -20.02 -5.48
C ILE A 459 9.67 -20.79 -4.17
N GLU A 460 10.74 -21.30 -3.54
CA GLU A 460 10.63 -22.05 -2.27
C GLU A 460 9.94 -21.22 -1.18
N ILE A 461 10.29 -19.95 -1.08
CA ILE A 461 9.65 -19.04 -0.11
C ILE A 461 8.18 -18.83 -0.47
N TYR A 462 7.88 -18.47 -1.72
CA TYR A 462 6.49 -18.21 -2.13
C TYR A 462 5.61 -19.47 -2.06
N GLU A 463 6.13 -20.66 -2.40
CA GLU A 463 5.39 -21.94 -2.24
C GLU A 463 5.01 -22.21 -0.77
N ARG A 464 5.82 -21.74 0.18
CA ARG A 464 5.50 -21.82 1.60
C ARG A 464 4.49 -20.78 2.00
N LEU A 465 4.71 -19.52 1.62
CA LEU A 465 3.80 -18.41 1.92
C LEU A 465 2.39 -18.63 1.34
N VAL A 466 2.30 -19.22 0.14
CA VAL A 466 1.01 -19.59 -0.48
C VAL A 466 0.23 -20.60 0.38
N LYS A 467 0.90 -21.51 1.08
CA LYS A 467 0.22 -22.46 1.99
C LYS A 467 -0.40 -21.77 3.19
N GLU A 468 0.20 -20.66 3.62
CA GLU A 468 -0.27 -19.84 4.74
C GLU A 468 -1.31 -18.83 4.28
N ASN A 469 -1.09 -18.23 3.10
CA ASN A 469 -1.99 -17.23 2.52
C ASN A 469 -1.93 -17.25 0.98
N ALA A 470 -2.74 -18.10 0.37
CA ALA A 470 -2.78 -18.27 -1.08
C ALA A 470 -3.17 -16.96 -1.80
N ALA A 471 -4.16 -16.24 -1.29
CA ALA A 471 -4.64 -15.01 -1.92
C ALA A 471 -3.57 -13.91 -2.00
N ALA A 472 -2.68 -13.88 -1.01
CA ALA A 472 -1.62 -12.89 -0.92
C ALA A 472 -0.42 -13.18 -1.83
N TYR A 473 -0.12 -14.47 -2.08
CA TYR A 473 1.17 -14.84 -2.67
C TYR A 473 1.10 -15.68 -3.92
N GLU A 474 -0.10 -16.14 -4.34
CA GLU A 474 -0.28 -16.83 -5.62
C GLU A 474 0.16 -15.96 -6.82
N PRO A 475 -0.11 -14.64 -6.87
CA PRO A 475 0.37 -13.79 -7.98
C PRO A 475 1.89 -13.75 -8.09
N GLU A 476 2.58 -13.55 -6.97
CA GLU A 476 4.05 -13.49 -6.90
C GLU A 476 4.69 -14.85 -7.22
N LEU A 477 4.08 -15.94 -6.74
CA LEU A 477 4.52 -17.29 -7.08
C LEU A 477 4.38 -17.57 -8.57
N ALA A 478 3.26 -17.20 -9.17
CA ALA A 478 3.05 -17.34 -10.61
C ALA A 478 4.06 -16.52 -11.43
N GLY A 479 4.37 -15.29 -10.97
CA GLY A 479 5.43 -14.46 -11.55
C GLY A 479 6.79 -15.15 -11.47
N SER A 480 7.13 -15.71 -10.31
CA SER A 480 8.39 -16.44 -10.09
C SER A 480 8.49 -17.70 -10.95
N TYR A 481 7.40 -18.45 -11.09
CA TYR A 481 7.33 -19.60 -12.00
C TYR A 481 7.51 -19.19 -13.46
N ASN A 482 6.85 -18.10 -13.88
CA ASN A 482 7.00 -17.61 -15.25
C ASN A 482 8.48 -17.21 -15.55
N ASN A 483 9.14 -16.52 -14.62
CA ASN A 483 10.56 -16.17 -14.77
C ASN A 483 11.45 -17.40 -14.84
N ALA A 484 11.21 -18.41 -13.99
CA ALA A 484 11.92 -19.69 -14.08
C ALA A 484 11.65 -20.43 -15.39
N GLY A 485 10.41 -20.37 -15.90
CA GLY A 485 10.04 -20.94 -17.19
C GLY A 485 10.84 -20.32 -18.34
N VAL A 486 10.93 -18.99 -18.40
CA VAL A 486 11.72 -18.25 -19.40
C VAL A 486 13.19 -18.65 -19.28
N PHE A 487 13.74 -18.62 -18.07
CA PHE A 487 15.14 -19.00 -17.84
C PHE A 487 15.45 -20.43 -18.32
N TYR A 488 14.63 -21.44 -17.99
CA TYR A 488 14.90 -22.81 -18.41
C TYR A 488 14.67 -23.03 -19.91
N ASP A 489 13.79 -22.26 -20.55
CA ASP A 489 13.66 -22.28 -22.02
C ASP A 489 14.91 -21.72 -22.69
N ASP A 490 15.50 -20.66 -22.17
CA ASP A 490 16.74 -20.07 -22.67
C ASP A 490 17.97 -21.00 -22.44
N GLN A 491 17.91 -21.83 -21.41
CA GLN A 491 18.93 -22.86 -21.14
C GLN A 491 18.71 -24.18 -21.87
N ASP A 492 17.80 -24.25 -22.85
CA ASP A 492 17.45 -25.47 -23.60
C ASP A 492 17.07 -26.65 -22.66
N GLN A 493 16.34 -26.37 -21.56
CA GLN A 493 15.82 -27.37 -20.63
C GLN A 493 14.30 -27.47 -20.73
N PRO A 494 13.74 -28.01 -21.82
CA PRO A 494 12.33 -27.89 -22.16
C PRO A 494 11.38 -28.53 -21.13
N GLU A 495 11.79 -29.64 -20.48
CA GLU A 495 10.96 -30.31 -19.50
C GLU A 495 10.76 -29.44 -18.24
N LYS A 496 11.82 -28.73 -17.81
CA LYS A 496 11.71 -27.79 -16.68
C LYS A 496 10.94 -26.54 -17.09
N ALA A 497 11.22 -26.00 -18.28
CA ALA A 497 10.52 -24.83 -18.80
C ALA A 497 9.00 -25.08 -18.88
N GLU A 498 8.58 -26.21 -19.48
CA GLU A 498 7.18 -26.61 -19.58
C GLU A 498 6.53 -26.71 -18.19
N LYS A 499 7.21 -27.38 -17.25
CA LYS A 499 6.71 -27.51 -15.86
C LYS A 499 6.39 -26.15 -15.24
N TYR A 500 7.30 -25.19 -15.34
CA TYR A 500 7.14 -23.88 -14.69
C TYR A 500 6.15 -22.99 -15.42
N TYR A 501 6.13 -22.98 -16.75
CA TYR A 501 5.09 -22.26 -17.51
C TYR A 501 3.68 -22.77 -17.19
N LEU A 502 3.51 -24.10 -17.15
CA LEU A 502 2.21 -24.68 -16.82
C LEU A 502 1.79 -24.40 -15.38
N ALA A 503 2.73 -24.41 -14.42
CA ALA A 503 2.45 -24.06 -13.04
C ALA A 503 2.04 -22.58 -12.88
N ALA A 504 2.69 -21.67 -13.61
CA ALA A 504 2.33 -20.26 -13.64
C ALA A 504 0.92 -20.05 -14.21
N ILE A 505 0.63 -20.73 -15.33
CA ILE A 505 -0.68 -20.68 -15.99
C ILE A 505 -1.78 -21.22 -15.06
N GLU A 506 -1.57 -22.39 -14.44
CA GLU A 506 -2.55 -23.00 -13.52
C GLU A 506 -2.93 -22.06 -12.36
N ILE A 507 -1.95 -21.38 -11.78
CA ILE A 507 -2.22 -20.40 -10.73
C ILE A 507 -2.99 -19.21 -11.29
N ARG A 508 -2.54 -18.65 -12.42
CA ARG A 508 -3.17 -17.48 -13.02
C ARG A 508 -4.60 -17.77 -13.52
N GLU A 509 -4.87 -18.98 -14.05
CA GLU A 509 -6.24 -19.42 -14.38
C GLU A 509 -7.14 -19.40 -13.14
N ARG A 510 -6.68 -19.93 -11.99
CA ARG A 510 -7.44 -19.89 -10.73
C ARG A 510 -7.62 -18.47 -10.20
N LEU A 511 -6.62 -17.61 -10.37
CA LEU A 511 -6.70 -16.21 -9.98
C LEU A 511 -7.71 -15.46 -10.85
N VAL A 512 -7.74 -15.75 -12.15
CA VAL A 512 -8.71 -15.22 -13.11
C VAL A 512 -10.14 -15.67 -12.74
N GLU A 513 -10.35 -16.91 -12.31
CA GLU A 513 -11.68 -17.36 -11.83
C GLU A 513 -12.17 -16.56 -10.61
N LYS A 514 -11.24 -16.11 -9.75
CA LYS A 514 -11.57 -15.31 -8.57
C LYS A 514 -11.71 -13.83 -8.91
N ASN A 515 -10.88 -13.33 -9.79
CA ASN A 515 -10.82 -11.95 -10.22
C ASN A 515 -10.22 -11.91 -11.63
N ALA A 516 -11.07 -12.13 -12.65
CA ALA A 516 -10.70 -12.20 -14.05
C ALA A 516 -9.85 -10.99 -14.44
N ASP A 517 -10.37 -9.87 -14.18
CA ASP A 517 -9.85 -8.60 -14.57
C ASP A 517 -8.47 -8.23 -13.94
N ALA A 518 -8.15 -8.76 -12.73
CA ALA A 518 -6.84 -8.51 -12.09
C ALA A 518 -5.73 -9.29 -12.75
N TYR A 519 -6.05 -10.50 -13.18
CA TYR A 519 -5.01 -11.47 -13.47
C TYR A 519 -4.97 -11.93 -14.93
N GLU A 520 -5.93 -11.49 -15.74
CA GLU A 520 -5.96 -11.84 -17.15
C GLU A 520 -4.82 -11.25 -17.98
N PRO A 521 -4.34 -10.00 -17.77
CA PRO A 521 -3.16 -9.51 -18.47
C PRO A 521 -1.93 -10.38 -18.18
N ASP A 522 -1.81 -10.83 -16.93
CA ASP A 522 -0.73 -11.72 -16.53
C ASP A 522 -0.91 -13.13 -17.10
N LEU A 523 -2.15 -13.64 -17.15
CA LEU A 523 -2.46 -14.93 -17.76
C LEU A 523 -2.19 -14.88 -19.27
N ALA A 524 -2.60 -13.83 -19.97
CA ALA A 524 -2.30 -13.63 -21.39
C ALA A 524 -0.79 -13.60 -21.64
N THR A 525 -0.02 -12.95 -20.76
CA THR A 525 1.44 -12.97 -20.81
C THR A 525 1.99 -14.39 -20.65
N SER A 526 1.47 -15.17 -19.68
CA SER A 526 1.87 -16.57 -19.51
C SER A 526 1.55 -17.43 -20.72
N TYR A 527 0.36 -17.26 -21.29
CA TYR A 527 -0.03 -17.98 -22.51
C TYR A 527 0.86 -17.60 -23.69
N ASN A 528 1.20 -16.33 -23.88
CA ASN A 528 2.13 -15.91 -24.93
C ASN A 528 3.53 -16.54 -24.75
N ASN A 529 4.03 -16.58 -23.51
CA ASN A 529 5.32 -17.21 -23.22
C ASN A 529 5.28 -18.72 -23.49
N ALA A 530 4.23 -19.41 -23.06
CA ALA A 530 4.01 -20.83 -23.38
C ALA A 530 3.84 -21.06 -24.88
N GLY A 531 3.14 -20.18 -25.59
CA GLY A 531 3.01 -20.22 -27.05
C GLY A 531 4.36 -20.12 -27.76
N ASN A 532 5.20 -19.16 -27.34
CA ASN A 532 6.56 -18.99 -27.85
C ASN A 532 7.41 -20.23 -27.58
N PHE A 533 7.35 -20.77 -26.36
CA PHE A 533 8.03 -21.98 -25.96
C PHE A 533 7.62 -23.18 -26.86
N TYR A 534 6.34 -23.48 -26.99
CA TYR A 534 5.89 -24.60 -27.82
C TYR A 534 6.18 -24.39 -29.31
N LYS A 535 6.19 -23.17 -29.81
CA LYS A 535 6.64 -22.86 -31.17
C LYS A 535 8.13 -23.21 -31.35
N LYS A 536 8.98 -22.83 -30.38
CA LYS A 536 10.42 -23.16 -30.36
C LYS A 536 10.63 -24.69 -30.30
N GLN A 537 9.79 -25.42 -29.57
CA GLN A 537 9.83 -26.89 -29.47
C GLN A 537 9.21 -27.63 -30.69
N GLY A 538 8.85 -26.93 -31.75
CA GLY A 538 8.25 -27.56 -32.93
C GLY A 538 6.88 -28.19 -32.70
N GLN A 539 6.12 -27.70 -31.73
CA GLN A 539 4.77 -28.16 -31.39
C GLN A 539 3.69 -27.11 -31.79
N PRO A 540 3.49 -26.89 -33.11
CA PRO A 540 2.67 -25.77 -33.60
C PRO A 540 1.22 -25.80 -33.12
N LYS A 541 0.63 -26.99 -32.93
CA LYS A 541 -0.76 -27.10 -32.43
C LYS A 541 -0.90 -26.62 -30.98
N LYS A 542 0.08 -26.91 -30.12
CA LYS A 542 0.08 -26.39 -28.74
C LYS A 542 0.36 -24.89 -28.74
N ALA A 543 1.32 -24.44 -29.57
CA ALA A 543 1.62 -23.04 -29.72
C ALA A 543 0.37 -22.23 -30.17
N GLU A 544 -0.32 -22.72 -31.21
CA GLU A 544 -1.56 -22.12 -31.71
C GLU A 544 -2.63 -22.05 -30.62
N LYS A 545 -2.83 -23.14 -29.85
CA LYS A 545 -3.77 -23.14 -28.73
C LYS A 545 -3.47 -22.01 -27.75
N TYR A 546 -2.22 -21.92 -27.23
CA TYR A 546 -1.88 -20.90 -26.23
C TYR A 546 -1.90 -19.47 -26.78
N TYR A 547 -1.56 -19.29 -28.06
CA TYR A 547 -1.73 -17.98 -28.69
C TYR A 547 -3.21 -17.62 -28.83
N LEU A 548 -4.07 -18.59 -29.18
CA LEU A 548 -5.52 -18.36 -29.24
C LEU A 548 -6.10 -18.10 -27.84
N ASP A 549 -5.67 -18.86 -26.82
CA ASP A 549 -6.06 -18.63 -25.43
C ASP A 549 -5.62 -17.24 -24.95
N ALA A 550 -4.39 -16.81 -25.29
CA ALA A 550 -3.93 -15.44 -25.01
C ALA A 550 -4.74 -14.38 -25.77
N ILE A 551 -5.00 -14.64 -27.03
CA ILE A 551 -5.84 -13.80 -27.89
C ILE A 551 -7.27 -13.78 -27.35
N GLU A 552 -7.84 -14.92 -26.92
CA GLU A 552 -9.18 -15.01 -26.37
C GLU A 552 -9.30 -14.16 -25.11
N ILE A 553 -8.33 -14.21 -24.21
CA ILE A 553 -8.23 -13.29 -23.08
C ILE A 553 -8.13 -11.85 -23.57
N CYS A 554 -7.26 -11.55 -24.50
CA CYS A 554 -7.17 -10.22 -25.12
C CYS A 554 -8.41 -9.88 -25.97
N PHE A 555 -9.24 -10.86 -26.35
CA PHE A 555 -10.41 -10.70 -27.19
C PHE A 555 -11.74 -10.99 -26.48
N VAL A 556 -11.73 -11.66 -25.33
CA VAL A 556 -12.89 -11.80 -24.42
C VAL A 556 -13.04 -10.52 -23.57
N PHE A 557 -12.03 -9.68 -23.61
CA PHE A 557 -11.96 -8.36 -22.96
C PHE A 557 -12.13 -7.22 -23.92
#